data_e7b5174a228ac3f34e9cb82d5fd5a091
#
_entry.id   e7b5174a228ac3f34e9cb82d5fd5a091
#
_cell.length_a   1.000
_cell.length_b   1.000
_cell.length_c   1.000
_cell.angle_alpha   90.00
_cell.angle_beta   90.00
_cell.angle_gamma   90.00
#
_symmetry.space_group_name_H-M   'P 1'
#
loop_
_entity.id
_entity.type
_entity.pdbx_description
1 polymer ?
#
loop_
_entity_poly.entity_id
_entity_poly.type
_entity_poly.pdbx_seq_one_letter_code
_entity_poly.pdbx_strand_id
1 'polypeptide(L)'
;MTRPFVWNKATVTRRKTFIKINLKQLEVWFVTGSQHLYGPETLKAVAKHSQEIAKTLNAASAIPVKVIFKPVMVSPDAITALCMAANNAPKCIGLITWCHTFSPSKMWINGIKQLRKPVAHLHTQYNRDIPWSTIDMEFMNMNQAAHGDREHGFIWTRLRKNRKVVVGFWKEESTQEKLGAWARAAAAWADWQNAKFVRFGDNMREVAVTDGDKVSAQMKFGFSVNTHGVGDLVKVVNAITDKQVDALCKEYEATYTMTADLCEGGKRHKSVRDAGRIELGIFQFLTEGGFKGYTDTFEDLHGLAQLPGVGSQRMMAAGFGFGGEGDWKTAALVRAMKVMAFGLEGGTSFMEDYTYHMSPDGQLVLGSHMLEICPSIADGKASLQVHPLGIGGKADPARLVFNTPAGAGLNVSLIDLGNRFRLLLNQVDVVAPEHAMPKLPVAQAVWQCRPNFEDACACWIHAGGAHHTGFSQAVTTEMIEDFASIADIELAIIDAKTNVRDFQQTLRNNEVYHAINKGWAI
;
A
#
# COMPACT_ATOMS: atom_id res chain seq x y z
N MET A 1 -28.34 20.66 -15.26
CA MET A 1 -29.57 20.03 -14.73
C MET A 1 -29.21 18.58 -14.38
N THR A 2 -28.83 18.32 -13.14
CA THR A 2 -28.49 16.99 -12.62
C THR A 2 -29.76 16.35 -12.09
N ARG A 3 -30.12 15.16 -12.60
CA ARG A 3 -31.29 14.38 -12.16
C ARG A 3 -31.08 13.93 -10.71
N PRO A 4 -32.09 14.01 -9.82
CA PRO A 4 -32.01 13.44 -8.48
C PRO A 4 -31.91 11.91 -8.56
N PHE A 5 -30.92 11.37 -7.88
CA PHE A 5 -30.64 9.92 -7.85
C PHE A 5 -31.53 9.23 -6.80
N VAL A 6 -32.37 8.28 -7.24
CA VAL A 6 -33.26 7.50 -6.38
C VAL A 6 -32.56 6.21 -5.94
N TRP A 7 -32.42 6.02 -4.63
CA TRP A 7 -31.82 4.84 -4.02
C TRP A 7 -32.74 3.60 -4.09
N ASN A 8 -32.24 2.51 -4.68
CA ASN A 8 -32.93 1.22 -4.75
C ASN A 8 -32.19 0.20 -3.85
N LYS A 9 -32.84 -0.89 -3.43
CA LYS A 9 -32.27 -1.99 -2.59
C LYS A 9 -30.91 -2.53 -3.07
N ALA A 10 -30.52 -2.23 -4.30
CA ALA A 10 -29.21 -2.50 -4.88
C ALA A 10 -28.01 -1.78 -4.18
N THR A 11 -28.24 -0.79 -3.32
CA THR A 11 -27.17 0.06 -2.78
C THR A 11 -26.41 -0.56 -1.61
N VAL A 12 -27.09 -1.39 -0.80
CA VAL A 12 -26.40 -2.17 0.27
C VAL A 12 -25.49 -3.24 -0.37
N THR A 13 -25.94 -3.82 -1.48
CA THR A 13 -25.15 -4.78 -2.28
C THR A 13 -24.01 -4.05 -3.01
N ARG A 14 -24.18 -2.79 -3.42
CA ARG A 14 -23.12 -1.95 -4.01
C ARG A 14 -22.03 -1.58 -3.03
N ARG A 15 -22.30 -1.41 -1.71
CA ARG A 15 -21.23 -1.24 -0.69
C ARG A 15 -20.16 -2.33 -0.81
N LYS A 16 -20.56 -3.59 -1.05
CA LYS A 16 -19.62 -4.72 -1.24
C LYS A 16 -18.89 -4.69 -2.59
N THR A 17 -19.37 -3.94 -3.57
CA THR A 17 -18.87 -3.99 -4.95
C THR A 17 -17.96 -2.80 -5.30
N PHE A 18 -18.16 -1.62 -4.71
CA PHE A 18 -17.50 -0.38 -5.14
C PHE A 18 -16.06 -0.19 -4.64
N ILE A 19 -15.67 -0.85 -3.54
CA ILE A 19 -14.36 -0.65 -2.88
C ILE A 19 -13.52 -1.92 -2.91
N LYS A 20 -14.01 -2.97 -3.53
CA LYS A 20 -13.34 -4.27 -3.52
C LYS A 20 -12.04 -4.19 -4.31
N ILE A 21 -10.93 -4.01 -3.57
CA ILE A 21 -9.60 -4.34 -4.09
C ILE A 21 -9.70 -5.78 -4.62
N ASN A 22 -9.45 -5.97 -5.89
CA ASN A 22 -9.53 -7.29 -6.50
C ASN A 22 -8.27 -7.54 -7.31
N LEU A 23 -7.25 -8.04 -6.64
CA LEU A 23 -5.96 -8.32 -7.26
C LEU A 23 -6.07 -9.36 -8.38
N LYS A 24 -7.04 -10.30 -8.32
CA LYS A 24 -7.27 -11.31 -9.37
C LYS A 24 -7.77 -10.74 -10.70
N GLN A 25 -8.13 -9.45 -10.78
CA GLN A 25 -8.44 -8.76 -12.04
C GLN A 25 -7.19 -8.15 -12.69
N LEU A 26 -6.11 -8.02 -11.95
CA LEU A 26 -4.84 -7.48 -12.43
C LEU A 26 -3.98 -8.58 -13.05
N GLU A 27 -3.08 -8.17 -13.93
CA GLU A 27 -2.23 -9.06 -14.70
C GLU A 27 -0.77 -8.62 -14.63
N VAL A 28 0.13 -9.57 -14.46
CA VAL A 28 1.55 -9.42 -14.81
C VAL A 28 1.83 -10.25 -16.04
N TRP A 29 2.56 -9.69 -16.99
CA TRP A 29 2.89 -10.38 -18.24
C TRP A 29 4.23 -11.10 -18.12
N PHE A 30 4.22 -12.41 -18.32
CA PHE A 30 5.45 -13.22 -18.36
C PHE A 30 6.03 -13.17 -19.76
N VAL A 31 7.24 -12.63 -19.90
CA VAL A 31 7.90 -12.29 -21.16
C VAL A 31 9.24 -13.00 -21.25
N THR A 32 9.39 -13.88 -22.21
CA THR A 32 10.63 -14.63 -22.43
C THR A 32 11.38 -14.10 -23.64
N GLY A 33 12.69 -13.86 -23.47
CA GLY A 33 13.60 -13.50 -24.54
C GLY A 33 14.28 -14.73 -25.17
N SER A 34 14.48 -14.69 -26.48
CA SER A 34 15.28 -15.65 -27.29
C SER A 34 15.76 -14.96 -28.56
N GLN A 35 16.20 -15.73 -29.56
CA GLN A 35 16.60 -15.22 -30.87
C GLN A 35 16.37 -16.25 -31.99
N HIS A 36 16.23 -15.77 -33.20
CA HIS A 36 16.00 -16.62 -34.39
C HIS A 36 17.13 -17.61 -34.68
N LEU A 37 18.35 -17.32 -34.21
CA LEU A 37 19.54 -18.16 -34.44
C LEU A 37 19.33 -19.62 -33.99
N TYR A 38 18.50 -19.85 -32.98
CA TYR A 38 18.26 -21.19 -32.44
C TYR A 38 17.35 -22.07 -33.32
N GLY A 39 16.70 -21.50 -34.33
CA GLY A 39 15.80 -22.24 -35.21
C GLY A 39 14.40 -22.51 -34.62
N PRO A 40 13.47 -22.98 -35.47
CA PRO A 40 12.06 -23.08 -35.10
C PRO A 40 11.76 -24.13 -34.02
N GLU A 41 12.47 -25.26 -34.01
CA GLU A 41 12.19 -26.32 -33.01
C GLU A 41 12.62 -25.90 -31.61
N THR A 42 13.79 -25.28 -31.47
CA THR A 42 14.23 -24.71 -30.18
C THR A 42 13.27 -23.61 -29.70
N LEU A 43 12.81 -22.73 -30.58
CA LEU A 43 11.86 -21.69 -30.23
C LEU A 43 10.50 -22.24 -29.77
N LYS A 44 10.03 -23.36 -30.34
CA LYS A 44 8.84 -24.08 -29.87
C LYS A 44 9.05 -24.62 -28.44
N ALA A 45 10.22 -25.23 -28.18
CA ALA A 45 10.56 -25.71 -26.84
C ALA A 45 10.63 -24.57 -25.82
N VAL A 46 11.28 -23.43 -26.17
CA VAL A 46 11.30 -22.22 -25.34
C VAL A 46 9.89 -21.73 -25.03
N ALA A 47 9.01 -21.67 -26.02
CA ALA A 47 7.62 -21.26 -25.81
C ALA A 47 6.87 -22.21 -24.88
N LYS A 48 7.03 -23.54 -25.04
CA LYS A 48 6.42 -24.55 -24.16
C LYS A 48 6.89 -24.40 -22.72
N HIS A 49 8.20 -24.28 -22.49
CA HIS A 49 8.78 -24.09 -21.17
C HIS A 49 8.29 -22.79 -20.51
N SER A 50 8.23 -21.71 -21.28
CA SER A 50 7.73 -20.41 -20.82
C SER A 50 6.25 -20.47 -20.41
N GLN A 51 5.42 -21.18 -21.16
CA GLN A 51 4.01 -21.41 -20.82
C GLN A 51 3.86 -22.22 -19.54
N GLU A 52 4.70 -23.25 -19.33
CA GLU A 52 4.69 -24.05 -18.10
C GLU A 52 5.06 -23.20 -16.89
N ILE A 53 6.12 -22.39 -16.97
CA ILE A 53 6.51 -21.46 -15.89
C ILE A 53 5.38 -20.48 -15.62
N ALA A 54 4.85 -19.79 -16.61
CA ALA A 54 3.76 -18.84 -16.45
C ALA A 54 2.52 -19.47 -15.83
N LYS A 55 2.16 -20.70 -16.24
CA LYS A 55 1.03 -21.47 -15.68
C LYS A 55 1.26 -21.80 -14.21
N THR A 56 2.48 -22.24 -13.85
CA THR A 56 2.84 -22.57 -12.46
C THR A 56 2.82 -21.33 -11.59
N LEU A 57 3.42 -20.22 -12.00
CA LEU A 57 3.39 -18.95 -11.29
C LEU A 57 1.96 -18.41 -11.15
N ASN A 58 1.11 -18.59 -12.17
CA ASN A 58 -0.30 -18.19 -12.09
C ASN A 58 -1.12 -19.03 -11.09
N ALA A 59 -0.70 -20.25 -10.82
CA ALA A 59 -1.33 -21.14 -9.85
C ALA A 59 -0.77 -20.97 -8.43
N ALA A 60 0.37 -20.30 -8.26
CA ALA A 60 1.02 -20.10 -6.98
C ALA A 60 0.17 -19.24 -6.04
N SER A 61 -0.04 -19.70 -4.81
CA SER A 61 -0.83 -18.98 -3.78
C SER A 61 -0.19 -17.66 -3.38
N ALA A 62 1.13 -17.58 -3.39
CA ALA A 62 1.89 -16.38 -3.07
C ALA A 62 1.67 -15.23 -4.08
N ILE A 63 1.32 -15.53 -5.34
CA ILE A 63 1.13 -14.53 -6.41
C ILE A 63 -0.36 -14.15 -6.50
N PRO A 64 -0.75 -12.96 -6.03
CA PRO A 64 -2.17 -12.61 -5.90
C PRO A 64 -2.84 -12.16 -7.21
N VAL A 65 -2.08 -11.97 -8.28
CA VAL A 65 -2.53 -11.49 -9.59
C VAL A 65 -2.46 -12.60 -10.64
N LYS A 66 -3.01 -12.37 -11.83
CA LYS A 66 -2.87 -13.31 -12.95
C LYS A 66 -1.49 -13.18 -13.58
N VAL A 67 -0.85 -14.31 -13.88
CA VAL A 67 0.38 -14.35 -14.69
C VAL A 67 0.03 -14.77 -16.09
N ILE A 68 0.25 -13.88 -17.06
CA ILE A 68 -0.16 -14.07 -18.47
C ILE A 68 1.08 -14.29 -19.33
N PHE A 69 1.22 -15.48 -19.90
CA PHE A 69 2.26 -15.77 -20.88
C PHE A 69 2.11 -14.86 -22.11
N LYS A 70 3.22 -14.33 -22.59
CA LYS A 70 3.33 -13.61 -23.86
C LYS A 70 4.21 -14.39 -24.84
N PRO A 71 3.99 -14.26 -26.16
CA PRO A 71 4.86 -14.91 -27.15
C PRO A 71 6.34 -14.64 -26.88
N VAL A 72 7.20 -15.58 -27.25
CA VAL A 72 8.65 -15.43 -27.09
C VAL A 72 9.16 -14.27 -27.94
N MET A 73 9.94 -13.40 -27.32
CA MET A 73 10.50 -12.20 -27.96
C MET A 73 11.82 -12.53 -28.69
N VAL A 74 11.85 -12.35 -29.99
CA VAL A 74 12.99 -12.72 -30.83
C VAL A 74 13.48 -11.59 -31.75
N SER A 75 12.86 -10.41 -31.65
CA SER A 75 13.26 -9.24 -32.44
C SER A 75 13.04 -7.92 -31.72
N PRO A 76 13.79 -6.85 -32.05
CA PRO A 76 13.62 -5.52 -31.46
C PRO A 76 12.20 -4.95 -31.60
N ASP A 77 11.59 -5.16 -32.79
CA ASP A 77 10.25 -4.62 -33.07
C ASP A 77 9.18 -5.32 -32.22
N ALA A 78 9.25 -6.65 -32.09
CA ALA A 78 8.33 -7.41 -31.27
C ALA A 78 8.42 -7.00 -29.78
N ILE A 79 9.64 -6.80 -29.27
CA ILE A 79 9.89 -6.34 -27.91
C ILE A 79 9.32 -4.94 -27.70
N THR A 80 9.59 -4.02 -28.63
CA THR A 80 9.09 -2.63 -28.54
C THR A 80 7.56 -2.59 -28.58
N ALA A 81 6.95 -3.33 -29.49
CA ALA A 81 5.49 -3.43 -29.60
C ALA A 81 4.86 -4.00 -28.33
N LEU A 82 5.48 -5.05 -27.73
CA LEU A 82 5.01 -5.62 -26.46
C LEU A 82 5.06 -4.59 -25.32
N CYS A 83 6.18 -3.86 -25.18
CA CYS A 83 6.33 -2.84 -24.13
C CYS A 83 5.29 -1.72 -24.28
N MET A 84 5.02 -1.26 -25.49
CA MET A 84 3.97 -0.27 -25.76
C MET A 84 2.57 -0.84 -25.48
N ALA A 85 2.30 -2.08 -25.86
CA ALA A 85 1.04 -2.75 -25.56
C ALA A 85 0.83 -2.88 -24.03
N ALA A 86 1.88 -3.22 -23.28
CA ALA A 86 1.83 -3.29 -21.81
C ALA A 86 1.50 -1.92 -21.18
N ASN A 87 2.09 -0.83 -21.68
CA ASN A 87 1.77 0.53 -21.19
C ASN A 87 0.29 0.85 -21.34
N ASN A 88 -0.32 0.45 -22.45
CA ASN A 88 -1.72 0.76 -22.78
C ASN A 88 -2.72 -0.26 -22.24
N ALA A 89 -2.27 -1.38 -21.70
CA ALA A 89 -3.14 -2.41 -21.15
C ALA A 89 -3.55 -2.05 -19.70
N PRO A 90 -4.83 -1.70 -19.42
CA PRO A 90 -5.25 -1.21 -18.11
C PRO A 90 -5.14 -2.24 -17.00
N LYS A 91 -5.20 -3.54 -17.34
CA LYS A 91 -5.05 -4.64 -16.37
C LYS A 91 -3.59 -5.03 -16.14
N CYS A 92 -2.68 -4.72 -17.06
CA CYS A 92 -1.27 -5.03 -16.93
C CYS A 92 -0.63 -4.08 -15.92
N ILE A 93 -0.17 -4.61 -14.79
CA ILE A 93 0.48 -3.84 -13.74
C ILE A 93 2.00 -3.97 -13.76
N GLY A 94 2.55 -4.88 -14.55
CA GLY A 94 3.99 -5.09 -14.67
C GLY A 94 4.35 -6.27 -15.54
N LEU A 95 5.65 -6.45 -15.75
CA LEU A 95 6.22 -7.55 -16.53
C LEU A 95 7.15 -8.39 -15.65
N ILE A 96 7.10 -9.72 -15.82
CA ILE A 96 8.16 -10.64 -15.36
C ILE A 96 8.97 -11.01 -16.60
N THR A 97 10.26 -10.66 -16.65
CA THR A 97 11.16 -10.96 -17.78
C THR A 97 12.07 -12.14 -17.44
N TRP A 98 12.34 -12.98 -18.42
CA TRP A 98 13.23 -14.13 -18.32
C TRP A 98 13.93 -14.41 -19.66
N CYS A 99 15.21 -14.77 -19.62
CA CYS A 99 15.97 -15.22 -20.78
C CYS A 99 16.31 -16.71 -20.65
N HIS A 100 15.52 -17.58 -21.28
CA HIS A 100 15.71 -19.03 -21.23
C HIS A 100 16.95 -19.47 -22.01
N THR A 101 17.03 -19.05 -23.26
CA THR A 101 18.22 -19.10 -24.13
C THR A 101 18.84 -17.71 -24.14
N PHE A 102 19.97 -17.56 -24.83
CA PHE A 102 20.54 -16.24 -25.00
C PHE A 102 19.64 -15.34 -25.86
N SER A 103 19.26 -14.22 -25.32
CA SER A 103 18.52 -13.16 -25.99
C SER A 103 19.40 -11.92 -26.07
N PRO A 104 19.92 -11.54 -27.26
CA PRO A 104 20.79 -10.38 -27.38
C PRO A 104 20.14 -9.12 -26.85
N SER A 105 20.68 -8.54 -25.76
CA SER A 105 19.95 -7.52 -25.02
C SER A 105 19.93 -6.14 -25.66
N LYS A 106 20.72 -5.92 -26.71
CA LYS A 106 20.54 -4.76 -27.61
C LYS A 106 19.13 -4.68 -28.20
N MET A 107 18.48 -5.83 -28.44
CA MET A 107 17.10 -5.88 -28.95
C MET A 107 16.10 -5.25 -28.00
N TRP A 108 16.40 -5.23 -26.69
CA TRP A 108 15.50 -4.77 -25.64
C TRP A 108 15.57 -3.25 -25.39
N ILE A 109 16.61 -2.55 -25.85
CA ILE A 109 16.89 -1.16 -25.50
C ILE A 109 15.69 -0.25 -25.79
N ASN A 110 15.13 -0.30 -27.01
CA ASN A 110 14.03 0.58 -27.40
C ASN A 110 12.74 0.29 -26.62
N GLY A 111 12.44 -0.98 -26.40
CA GLY A 111 11.28 -1.40 -25.61
C GLY A 111 11.39 -0.95 -24.15
N ILE A 112 12.53 -1.21 -23.49
CA ILE A 112 12.77 -0.83 -22.10
C ILE A 112 12.74 0.69 -21.92
N LYS A 113 13.28 1.47 -22.85
CA LYS A 113 13.22 2.95 -22.79
C LYS A 113 11.78 3.47 -22.76
N GLN A 114 10.88 2.83 -23.49
CA GLN A 114 9.48 3.24 -23.59
C GLN A 114 8.59 2.62 -22.52
N LEU A 115 9.03 1.56 -21.84
CA LEU A 115 8.24 0.87 -20.83
C LEU A 115 8.04 1.74 -19.59
N ARG A 116 6.78 1.88 -19.18
CA ARG A 116 6.34 2.62 -17.99
C ARG A 116 5.81 1.70 -16.87
N LYS A 117 5.80 0.39 -17.11
CA LYS A 117 5.33 -0.59 -16.15
C LYS A 117 6.48 -1.12 -15.31
N PRO A 118 6.24 -1.44 -14.01
CA PRO A 118 7.20 -2.13 -13.17
C PRO A 118 7.69 -3.43 -13.80
N VAL A 119 8.93 -3.83 -13.48
CA VAL A 119 9.51 -5.09 -13.96
C VAL A 119 10.12 -5.88 -12.82
N ALA A 120 9.84 -7.19 -12.82
CA ALA A 120 10.61 -8.18 -12.10
C ALA A 120 11.45 -8.98 -13.12
N HIS A 121 12.75 -9.04 -12.91
CA HIS A 121 13.67 -9.88 -13.68
C HIS A 121 13.81 -11.21 -12.92
N LEU A 122 13.16 -12.26 -13.40
CA LEU A 122 13.27 -13.60 -12.85
C LEU A 122 14.54 -14.27 -13.42
N HIS A 123 15.54 -14.45 -12.55
CA HIS A 123 16.75 -15.16 -12.87
C HIS A 123 16.63 -16.61 -12.42
N THR A 124 16.18 -17.45 -13.34
CA THR A 124 15.90 -18.88 -13.11
C THR A 124 16.32 -19.70 -14.30
N GLN A 125 16.33 -21.01 -14.14
CA GLN A 125 16.55 -21.97 -15.21
C GLN A 125 15.35 -22.92 -15.28
N TYR A 126 15.00 -23.40 -16.48
CA TYR A 126 13.86 -24.29 -16.62
C TYR A 126 14.10 -25.63 -15.91
N ASN A 127 15.30 -26.23 -16.12
CA ASN A 127 15.73 -27.43 -15.42
C ASN A 127 16.40 -27.07 -14.10
N ARG A 128 16.02 -27.71 -13.00
CA ARG A 128 16.61 -27.45 -11.69
C ARG A 128 18.05 -27.94 -11.59
N ASP A 129 18.26 -29.17 -12.06
CA ASP A 129 19.51 -29.89 -11.85
C ASP A 129 20.28 -30.06 -13.18
N ILE A 130 21.60 -30.06 -13.12
CA ILE A 130 22.46 -30.42 -14.23
C ILE A 130 22.50 -31.96 -14.33
N PRO A 131 22.15 -32.55 -15.48
CA PRO A 131 22.24 -33.99 -15.67
C PRO A 131 23.70 -34.42 -15.91
N TRP A 132 24.51 -34.40 -14.87
CA TRP A 132 25.96 -34.51 -14.89
C TRP A 132 26.53 -35.59 -15.83
N SER A 133 25.90 -36.76 -15.91
CA SER A 133 26.37 -37.89 -16.72
C SER A 133 25.91 -37.85 -18.17
N THR A 134 24.89 -37.03 -18.50
CA THR A 134 24.25 -37.03 -19.81
C THR A 134 24.11 -35.63 -20.42
N ILE A 135 24.68 -34.61 -19.78
CA ILE A 135 24.64 -33.24 -20.28
C ILE A 135 25.34 -33.16 -21.64
N ASP A 136 24.70 -32.47 -22.58
CA ASP A 136 25.20 -32.20 -23.92
C ASP A 136 25.11 -30.72 -24.31
N MET A 137 25.52 -30.37 -25.50
CA MET A 137 25.47 -28.99 -26.02
C MET A 137 24.04 -28.48 -26.20
N GLU A 138 23.08 -29.34 -26.47
CA GLU A 138 21.67 -28.95 -26.62
C GLU A 138 21.11 -28.53 -25.28
N PHE A 139 21.38 -29.31 -24.22
CA PHE A 139 21.01 -28.91 -22.86
C PHE A 139 21.62 -27.58 -22.45
N MET A 140 22.91 -27.36 -22.75
CA MET A 140 23.57 -26.08 -22.44
C MET A 140 22.93 -24.92 -23.20
N ASN A 141 22.63 -25.09 -24.48
CA ASN A 141 21.98 -24.06 -25.29
C ASN A 141 20.55 -23.73 -24.82
N MET A 142 19.85 -24.72 -24.29
CA MET A 142 18.50 -24.54 -23.75
C MET A 142 18.49 -23.97 -22.32
N ASN A 143 19.61 -23.92 -21.61
CA ASN A 143 19.70 -23.48 -20.23
C ASN A 143 20.78 -22.40 -20.05
N GLN A 144 20.59 -21.26 -20.72
CA GLN A 144 21.55 -20.15 -20.76
C GLN A 144 21.18 -18.95 -19.89
N ALA A 145 20.33 -19.13 -18.88
CA ALA A 145 19.96 -18.02 -17.98
C ALA A 145 21.18 -17.39 -17.28
N ALA A 146 22.16 -18.21 -16.87
CA ALA A 146 23.41 -17.72 -16.25
C ALA A 146 24.15 -16.67 -17.11
N HIS A 147 23.95 -16.68 -18.41
CA HIS A 147 24.61 -15.75 -19.35
C HIS A 147 23.60 -14.79 -20.00
N GLY A 148 22.44 -15.27 -20.45
CA GLY A 148 21.44 -14.42 -21.10
C GLY A 148 20.84 -13.38 -20.15
N ASP A 149 20.49 -13.77 -18.94
CA ASP A 149 19.94 -12.85 -17.94
C ASP A 149 20.99 -11.85 -17.41
N ARG A 150 22.28 -12.22 -17.39
CA ARG A 150 23.34 -11.26 -17.02
C ARG A 150 23.47 -10.14 -18.04
N GLU A 151 23.45 -10.45 -19.33
CA GLU A 151 23.47 -9.40 -20.36
C GLU A 151 22.18 -8.58 -20.34
N HIS A 152 21.04 -9.22 -20.14
CA HIS A 152 19.78 -8.53 -19.94
C HIS A 152 19.85 -7.57 -18.74
N GLY A 153 20.37 -8.03 -17.61
CA GLY A 153 20.61 -7.20 -16.42
C GLY A 153 21.54 -6.02 -16.66
N PHE A 154 22.61 -6.21 -17.49
CA PHE A 154 23.52 -5.14 -17.85
C PHE A 154 22.80 -3.98 -18.57
N ILE A 155 21.92 -4.28 -19.53
CA ILE A 155 21.18 -3.24 -20.26
C ILE A 155 20.23 -2.47 -19.35
N TRP A 156 19.49 -3.15 -18.45
CA TRP A 156 18.65 -2.48 -17.45
C TRP A 156 19.45 -1.52 -16.57
N THR A 157 20.61 -1.97 -16.07
CA THR A 157 21.51 -1.16 -15.24
C THR A 157 22.05 0.03 -16.01
N ARG A 158 22.48 -0.17 -17.25
CA ARG A 158 23.00 0.90 -18.11
C ARG A 158 21.95 1.95 -18.48
N LEU A 159 20.69 1.54 -18.63
CA LEU A 159 19.54 2.43 -18.85
C LEU A 159 19.05 3.09 -17.55
N ARG A 160 19.62 2.77 -16.39
CA ARG A 160 19.21 3.26 -15.08
C ARG A 160 17.71 3.06 -14.80
N LYS A 161 17.17 1.93 -15.25
CA LYS A 161 15.79 1.54 -15.01
C LYS A 161 15.71 0.59 -13.81
N ASN A 162 14.91 0.98 -12.82
CA ASN A 162 14.66 0.15 -11.64
C ASN A 162 13.93 -1.12 -12.02
N ARG A 163 14.28 -2.19 -11.34
CA ARG A 163 13.61 -3.49 -11.43
C ARG A 163 13.89 -4.31 -10.19
N LYS A 164 12.98 -5.20 -9.84
CA LYS A 164 13.28 -6.27 -8.90
C LYS A 164 14.05 -7.37 -9.61
N VAL A 165 15.09 -7.90 -8.99
CA VAL A 165 15.78 -9.11 -9.44
C VAL A 165 15.43 -10.24 -8.47
N VAL A 166 14.81 -11.29 -9.00
CA VAL A 166 14.46 -12.49 -8.23
C VAL A 166 15.29 -13.65 -8.72
N VAL A 167 16.15 -14.19 -7.88
CA VAL A 167 17.02 -15.34 -8.17
C VAL A 167 16.48 -16.56 -7.43
N GLY A 168 16.28 -17.66 -8.15
CA GLY A 168 15.84 -18.92 -7.57
C GLY A 168 15.14 -19.82 -8.59
N PHE A 169 14.90 -21.08 -8.21
CA PHE A 169 14.15 -21.99 -9.05
C PHE A 169 12.66 -21.65 -9.03
N TRP A 170 12.05 -21.52 -10.19
CA TRP A 170 10.69 -21.01 -10.36
C TRP A 170 9.57 -21.82 -9.68
N LYS A 171 9.83 -23.09 -9.30
CA LYS A 171 8.89 -23.92 -8.52
C LYS A 171 9.03 -23.75 -7.01
N GLU A 172 10.10 -23.12 -6.54
CA GLU A 172 10.33 -22.94 -5.11
C GLU A 172 9.44 -21.83 -4.54
N GLU A 173 8.87 -22.11 -3.36
CA GLU A 173 7.97 -21.23 -2.66
C GLU A 173 8.63 -19.87 -2.39
N SER A 174 9.88 -19.86 -1.92
CA SER A 174 10.63 -18.63 -1.65
C SER A 174 10.82 -17.72 -2.88
N THR A 175 10.93 -18.31 -4.09
CA THR A 175 10.99 -17.56 -5.35
C THR A 175 9.62 -16.98 -5.69
N GLN A 176 8.56 -17.76 -5.48
CA GLN A 176 7.18 -17.33 -5.74
C GLN A 176 6.73 -16.25 -4.75
N GLU A 177 7.15 -16.33 -3.48
CA GLU A 177 6.89 -15.31 -2.46
C GLU A 177 7.51 -13.96 -2.82
N LYS A 178 8.77 -13.94 -3.28
CA LYS A 178 9.43 -12.71 -3.74
C LYS A 178 8.72 -12.08 -4.94
N LEU A 179 8.28 -12.90 -5.90
CA LEU A 179 7.45 -12.42 -7.02
C LEU A 179 6.08 -11.93 -6.54
N GLY A 180 5.51 -12.58 -5.53
CA GLY A 180 4.25 -12.20 -4.91
C GLY A 180 4.34 -10.85 -4.20
N ALA A 181 5.40 -10.62 -3.41
CA ALA A 181 5.68 -9.34 -2.76
C ALA A 181 5.78 -8.20 -3.78
N TRP A 182 6.58 -8.40 -4.83
CA TRP A 182 6.69 -7.44 -5.92
C TRP A 182 5.34 -7.19 -6.64
N ALA A 183 4.57 -8.23 -6.90
CA ALA A 183 3.27 -8.08 -7.56
C ALA A 183 2.28 -7.27 -6.71
N ARG A 184 2.33 -7.37 -5.38
CA ARG A 184 1.55 -6.55 -4.45
C ARG A 184 1.99 -5.09 -4.48
N ALA A 185 3.29 -4.82 -4.49
CA ALA A 185 3.84 -3.47 -4.66
C ALA A 185 3.45 -2.86 -6.01
N ALA A 186 3.56 -3.64 -7.10
CA ALA A 186 3.13 -3.22 -8.43
C ALA A 186 1.62 -2.95 -8.52
N ALA A 187 0.79 -3.70 -7.78
CA ALA A 187 -0.64 -3.46 -7.69
C ALA A 187 -0.96 -2.16 -6.95
N ALA A 188 -0.25 -1.87 -5.85
CA ALA A 188 -0.40 -0.61 -5.12
C ALA A 188 0.03 0.58 -5.97
N TRP A 189 1.13 0.46 -6.70
CA TRP A 189 1.56 1.48 -7.66
C TRP A 189 0.52 1.71 -8.77
N ALA A 190 -0.04 0.64 -9.33
CA ALA A 190 -1.09 0.73 -10.35
C ALA A 190 -2.38 1.36 -9.80
N ASP A 191 -2.73 1.12 -8.52
CA ASP A 191 -3.88 1.74 -7.85
C ASP A 191 -3.68 3.25 -7.65
N TRP A 192 -2.44 3.71 -7.44
CA TRP A 192 -2.12 5.13 -7.33
C TRP A 192 -2.21 5.88 -8.66
N GLN A 193 -1.96 5.21 -9.79
CA GLN A 193 -2.04 5.87 -11.09
C GLN A 193 -3.46 6.38 -11.36
N ASN A 194 -3.61 7.70 -11.49
CA ASN A 194 -4.89 8.40 -11.65
C ASN A 194 -5.84 8.29 -10.43
N ALA A 195 -5.36 7.84 -9.27
CA ALA A 195 -6.14 7.88 -8.05
C ALA A 195 -6.45 9.34 -7.64
N LYS A 196 -7.56 9.52 -6.93
CA LYS A 196 -7.94 10.81 -6.34
C LYS A 196 -8.07 10.67 -4.84
N PHE A 197 -7.50 11.63 -4.14
CA PHE A 197 -7.68 11.80 -2.69
C PHE A 197 -8.35 13.14 -2.43
N VAL A 198 -9.21 13.21 -1.43
CA VAL A 198 -9.86 14.47 -1.04
C VAL A 198 -9.32 14.94 0.30
N ARG A 199 -9.02 16.23 0.40
CA ARG A 199 -8.78 16.93 1.66
C ARG A 199 -9.99 17.82 1.94
N PHE A 200 -10.66 17.58 3.08
CA PHE A 200 -11.75 18.42 3.57
C PHE A 200 -11.18 19.51 4.49
N GLY A 201 -11.32 20.76 4.08
CA GLY A 201 -10.71 21.89 4.76
C GLY A 201 -9.23 22.06 4.42
N ASP A 202 -8.43 22.43 5.39
CA ASP A 202 -6.99 22.63 5.24
C ASP A 202 -6.17 21.56 6.02
N ASN A 203 -4.86 21.71 6.06
CA ASN A 203 -4.00 21.02 7.02
C ASN A 203 -4.21 21.66 8.41
N MET A 204 -3.89 20.89 9.46
CA MET A 204 -3.86 21.45 10.81
C MET A 204 -2.89 22.64 10.84
N ARG A 205 -3.37 23.76 11.40
CA ARG A 205 -2.60 25.01 11.42
C ARG A 205 -1.30 24.84 12.19
N GLU A 206 -0.22 25.39 11.65
CA GLU A 206 1.13 25.38 12.24
C GLU A 206 1.80 23.99 12.33
N VAL A 207 1.20 22.93 11.75
CA VAL A 207 1.77 21.58 11.72
C VAL A 207 2.45 21.30 10.37
N ALA A 208 3.76 21.53 10.31
CA ALA A 208 4.52 21.48 9.07
C ALA A 208 4.56 20.08 8.41
N VAL A 209 4.61 19.00 9.21
CA VAL A 209 4.82 17.65 8.70
C VAL A 209 3.59 17.07 8.00
N THR A 210 2.39 17.59 8.26
CA THR A 210 1.16 17.18 7.55
C THR A 210 1.03 17.86 6.20
N ASP A 211 1.72 18.97 5.99
CA ASP A 211 1.75 19.71 4.73
C ASP A 211 2.59 19.02 3.67
N GLY A 212 2.56 19.52 2.42
CA GLY A 212 3.34 18.99 1.31
C GLY A 212 2.90 19.50 -0.05
N ASP A 213 3.76 19.34 -1.06
CA ASP A 213 3.50 19.75 -2.44
C ASP A 213 2.66 18.71 -3.19
N LYS A 214 1.37 19.00 -3.32
CA LYS A 214 0.39 18.15 -4.04
C LYS A 214 0.70 18.03 -5.54
N VAL A 215 1.31 19.04 -6.14
CA VAL A 215 1.68 19.02 -7.56
C VAL A 215 2.88 18.10 -7.78
N SER A 216 3.91 18.25 -6.96
CA SER A 216 5.07 17.34 -6.98
C SER A 216 4.66 15.89 -6.71
N ALA A 217 3.72 15.65 -5.78
CA ALA A 217 3.18 14.33 -5.54
C ALA A 217 2.46 13.75 -6.77
N GLN A 218 1.63 14.55 -7.45
CA GLN A 218 0.96 14.10 -8.67
C GLN A 218 1.96 13.79 -9.80
N MET A 219 2.97 14.63 -9.97
CA MET A 219 4.03 14.40 -10.97
C MET A 219 4.82 13.13 -10.68
N LYS A 220 5.09 12.84 -9.40
CA LYS A 220 5.90 11.69 -8.99
C LYS A 220 5.10 10.39 -8.91
N PHE A 221 3.89 10.44 -8.35
CA PHE A 221 3.12 9.24 -7.99
C PHE A 221 1.90 9.00 -8.89
N GLY A 222 1.46 10.00 -9.65
CA GLY A 222 0.33 9.89 -10.55
C GLY A 222 -1.05 10.06 -9.89
N PHE A 223 -1.15 10.19 -8.57
CA PHE A 223 -2.41 10.51 -7.90
C PHE A 223 -2.61 12.03 -7.76
N SER A 224 -3.84 12.46 -7.63
CA SER A 224 -4.19 13.87 -7.37
C SER A 224 -4.81 14.05 -5.98
N VAL A 225 -4.53 15.18 -5.36
CA VAL A 225 -5.16 15.62 -4.10
C VAL A 225 -6.02 16.83 -4.35
N ASN A 226 -7.33 16.70 -4.12
CA ASN A 226 -8.31 17.76 -4.35
C ASN A 226 -8.86 18.27 -3.02
N THR A 227 -8.74 19.58 -2.79
CA THR A 227 -9.32 20.19 -1.60
C THR A 227 -10.78 20.54 -1.85
N HIS A 228 -11.65 20.17 -0.91
CA HIS A 228 -13.06 20.55 -0.87
C HIS A 228 -13.36 21.28 0.44
N GLY A 229 -14.24 22.26 0.39
CA GLY A 229 -14.74 22.89 1.60
C GLY A 229 -15.54 21.89 2.44
N VAL A 230 -15.40 21.93 3.76
CA VAL A 230 -16.17 21.06 4.68
C VAL A 230 -17.67 21.18 4.46
N GLY A 231 -18.16 22.37 4.06
CA GLY A 231 -19.56 22.59 3.70
C GLY A 231 -20.08 21.70 2.57
N ASP A 232 -19.22 21.23 1.66
CA ASP A 232 -19.62 20.29 0.61
C ASP A 232 -19.88 18.89 1.19
N LEU A 233 -19.06 18.43 2.13
CA LEU A 233 -19.31 17.20 2.89
C LEU A 233 -20.59 17.33 3.73
N VAL A 234 -20.76 18.45 4.45
CA VAL A 234 -21.94 18.70 5.31
C VAL A 234 -23.24 18.63 4.50
N LYS A 235 -23.28 19.16 3.28
CA LYS A 235 -24.46 19.03 2.39
C LYS A 235 -24.82 17.57 2.14
N VAL A 236 -23.83 16.71 1.87
CA VAL A 236 -24.05 15.28 1.63
C VAL A 236 -24.50 14.59 2.91
N VAL A 237 -23.85 14.89 4.05
CA VAL A 237 -24.21 14.33 5.37
C VAL A 237 -25.67 14.68 5.73
N ASN A 238 -26.08 15.92 5.54
CA ASN A 238 -27.44 16.38 5.83
C ASN A 238 -28.51 15.79 4.87
N ALA A 239 -28.14 15.33 3.71
CA ALA A 239 -29.02 14.65 2.75
C ALA A 239 -29.27 13.17 3.09
N ILE A 240 -28.50 12.58 4.01
CA ILE A 240 -28.67 11.19 4.44
C ILE A 240 -29.99 11.04 5.23
N THR A 241 -30.84 10.13 4.80
CA THR A 241 -32.16 9.91 5.41
C THR A 241 -32.05 9.12 6.71
N ASP A 242 -33.03 9.34 7.63
CA ASP A 242 -33.11 8.57 8.89
C ASP A 242 -33.20 7.05 8.65
N LYS A 243 -33.93 6.62 7.63
CA LYS A 243 -34.01 5.19 7.26
C LYS A 243 -32.64 4.58 6.94
N GLN A 244 -31.75 5.33 6.29
CA GLN A 244 -30.40 4.86 5.99
C GLN A 244 -29.57 4.78 7.27
N VAL A 245 -29.71 5.77 8.14
CA VAL A 245 -29.04 5.82 9.46
C VAL A 245 -29.49 4.65 10.33
N ASP A 246 -30.82 4.39 10.43
CA ASP A 246 -31.38 3.29 11.23
C ASP A 246 -30.86 1.92 10.75
N ALA A 247 -30.77 1.74 9.44
CA ALA A 247 -30.22 0.51 8.85
C ALA A 247 -28.74 0.32 9.21
N LEU A 248 -27.96 1.41 9.24
CA LEU A 248 -26.54 1.37 9.63
C LEU A 248 -26.37 1.14 11.14
N CYS A 249 -27.20 1.74 12.00
CA CYS A 249 -27.19 1.48 13.43
C CYS A 249 -27.44 0.01 13.76
N LYS A 250 -28.38 -0.64 13.09
CA LYS A 250 -28.62 -2.10 13.21
C LYS A 250 -27.41 -2.92 12.77
N GLU A 251 -26.67 -2.47 11.73
CA GLU A 251 -25.40 -3.10 11.33
C GLU A 251 -24.35 -2.97 12.44
N TYR A 252 -24.25 -1.79 13.10
CA TYR A 252 -23.35 -1.59 14.22
C TYR A 252 -23.66 -2.53 15.39
N GLU A 253 -24.93 -2.63 15.78
CA GLU A 253 -25.39 -3.53 16.86
C GLU A 253 -25.07 -5.00 16.58
N ALA A 254 -25.21 -5.43 15.32
CA ALA A 254 -24.87 -6.78 14.91
C ALA A 254 -23.35 -7.04 14.86
N THR A 255 -22.56 -6.02 14.55
CA THR A 255 -21.12 -6.15 14.27
C THR A 255 -20.25 -5.96 15.50
N TYR A 256 -20.58 -4.98 16.34
CA TYR A 256 -19.75 -4.53 17.47
C TYR A 256 -20.34 -4.90 18.83
N THR A 257 -19.50 -4.92 19.86
CA THR A 257 -20.00 -4.94 21.23
C THR A 257 -20.47 -3.54 21.59
N MET A 258 -21.72 -3.41 22.07
CA MET A 258 -22.32 -2.14 22.44
C MET A 258 -23.07 -2.28 23.78
N THR A 259 -23.07 -1.22 24.58
CA THR A 259 -23.91 -1.14 25.79
C THR A 259 -25.33 -0.76 25.42
N ALA A 260 -26.32 -1.17 26.25
CA ALA A 260 -27.75 -0.96 25.96
C ALA A 260 -28.14 0.51 25.77
N ASP A 261 -27.43 1.43 26.41
CA ASP A 261 -27.68 2.87 26.31
C ASP A 261 -27.24 3.49 24.95
N LEU A 262 -26.45 2.76 24.17
CA LEU A 262 -26.06 3.13 22.80
C LEU A 262 -26.96 2.50 21.72
N CYS A 263 -27.69 1.42 22.05
CA CYS A 263 -28.60 0.74 21.16
C CYS A 263 -29.91 1.51 20.98
N GLU A 264 -30.77 1.06 20.05
CA GLU A 264 -32.07 1.67 19.76
C GLU A 264 -32.91 1.85 21.07
N GLY A 265 -33.40 3.07 21.30
CA GLY A 265 -34.10 3.46 22.53
C GLY A 265 -33.21 3.87 23.73
N GLY A 266 -31.91 3.67 23.63
CA GLY A 266 -30.95 4.05 24.68
C GLY A 266 -30.68 5.55 24.75
N LYS A 267 -30.26 6.02 25.92
CA LYS A 267 -30.08 7.46 26.23
C LYS A 267 -29.04 8.15 25.34
N ARG A 268 -28.00 7.43 24.88
CA ARG A 268 -26.91 7.94 24.02
C ARG A 268 -26.99 7.45 22.56
N HIS A 269 -28.09 6.79 22.18
CA HIS A 269 -28.30 6.32 20.81
C HIS A 269 -28.20 7.44 19.76
N LYS A 270 -28.57 8.67 20.15
CA LYS A 270 -28.42 9.86 19.28
C LYS A 270 -26.99 10.04 18.78
N SER A 271 -25.96 9.88 19.62
CA SER A 271 -24.55 9.99 19.20
C SER A 271 -24.17 8.92 18.18
N VAL A 272 -24.70 7.70 18.32
CA VAL A 272 -24.49 6.62 17.33
C VAL A 272 -25.15 6.95 16.00
N ARG A 273 -26.37 7.53 16.02
CA ARG A 273 -27.07 7.98 14.81
C ARG A 273 -26.34 9.11 14.09
N ASP A 274 -25.83 10.10 14.84
CA ASP A 274 -25.06 11.23 14.27
C ASP A 274 -23.78 10.71 13.62
N ALA A 275 -23.07 9.79 14.27
CA ALA A 275 -21.90 9.11 13.70
C ALA A 275 -22.24 8.33 12.43
N GLY A 276 -23.32 7.57 12.46
CA GLY A 276 -23.79 6.80 11.29
C GLY A 276 -24.15 7.70 10.10
N ARG A 277 -24.76 8.86 10.35
CA ARG A 277 -25.06 9.85 9.31
C ARG A 277 -23.78 10.40 8.67
N ILE A 278 -22.78 10.72 9.50
CA ILE A 278 -21.47 11.19 9.04
C ILE A 278 -20.78 10.11 8.21
N GLU A 279 -20.74 8.85 8.69
CA GLU A 279 -20.15 7.72 7.93
C GLU A 279 -20.79 7.57 6.55
N LEU A 280 -22.12 7.59 6.48
CA LEU A 280 -22.84 7.47 5.22
C LEU A 280 -22.55 8.64 4.27
N GLY A 281 -22.45 9.85 4.81
CA GLY A 281 -22.12 11.06 4.03
C GLY A 281 -20.71 10.99 3.46
N ILE A 282 -19.71 10.61 4.27
CA ILE A 282 -18.33 10.42 3.81
C ILE A 282 -18.29 9.33 2.74
N PHE A 283 -18.91 8.17 3.00
CA PHE A 283 -18.94 7.07 2.05
C PHE A 283 -19.54 7.49 0.70
N GLN A 284 -20.67 8.20 0.73
CA GLN A 284 -21.32 8.70 -0.48
C GLN A 284 -20.43 9.69 -1.22
N PHE A 285 -19.85 10.67 -0.52
CA PHE A 285 -18.96 11.65 -1.12
C PHE A 285 -17.76 11.00 -1.83
N LEU A 286 -17.10 10.05 -1.14
CA LEU A 286 -15.93 9.36 -1.68
C LEU A 286 -16.30 8.51 -2.91
N THR A 287 -17.40 7.77 -2.86
CA THR A 287 -17.80 6.87 -3.95
C THR A 287 -18.30 7.63 -5.17
N GLU A 288 -19.11 8.67 -5.02
CA GLU A 288 -19.60 9.50 -6.12
C GLU A 288 -18.48 10.30 -6.77
N GLY A 289 -17.52 10.79 -5.96
CA GLY A 289 -16.34 11.49 -6.44
C GLY A 289 -15.25 10.55 -7.02
N GLY A 290 -15.34 9.25 -6.79
CA GLY A 290 -14.34 8.26 -7.19
C GLY A 290 -13.01 8.42 -6.44
N PHE A 291 -13.06 8.89 -5.19
CA PHE A 291 -11.88 9.06 -4.33
C PHE A 291 -11.45 7.72 -3.72
N LYS A 292 -10.13 7.54 -3.55
CA LYS A 292 -9.52 6.35 -2.96
C LYS A 292 -9.20 6.52 -1.47
N GLY A 293 -9.29 7.73 -0.98
CA GLY A 293 -9.06 8.06 0.41
C GLY A 293 -9.30 9.54 0.67
N TYR A 294 -9.21 9.92 1.92
CA TYR A 294 -9.44 11.28 2.34
C TYR A 294 -8.64 11.63 3.60
N THR A 295 -8.62 12.92 3.87
CA THR A 295 -8.10 13.50 5.11
C THR A 295 -8.98 14.68 5.51
N ASP A 296 -9.02 14.96 6.80
CA ASP A 296 -9.67 16.12 7.39
C ASP A 296 -8.86 16.64 8.58
N THR A 297 -9.21 17.79 9.10
CA THR A 297 -8.70 18.29 10.38
C THR A 297 -9.85 18.67 11.30
N PHE A 298 -9.75 18.30 12.56
CA PHE A 298 -10.76 18.60 13.59
C PHE A 298 -11.02 20.11 13.76
N GLU A 299 -10.06 20.95 13.38
CA GLU A 299 -10.18 22.41 13.42
C GLU A 299 -11.22 22.97 12.44
N ASP A 300 -11.45 22.30 11.31
CA ASP A 300 -12.25 22.82 10.20
C ASP A 300 -13.63 22.16 10.03
N LEU A 301 -13.95 21.10 10.78
CA LEU A 301 -15.16 20.28 10.59
C LEU A 301 -16.46 20.97 11.03
N HIS A 302 -16.59 22.29 10.81
CA HIS A 302 -17.79 23.05 11.11
C HIS A 302 -19.01 22.51 10.37
N GLY A 303 -20.14 22.37 11.09
CA GLY A 303 -21.39 21.84 10.53
C GLY A 303 -21.58 20.31 10.70
N LEU A 304 -20.55 19.57 11.09
CA LEU A 304 -20.71 18.19 11.57
C LEU A 304 -21.07 18.17 13.06
N ALA A 305 -21.97 17.27 13.46
CA ALA A 305 -22.44 17.13 14.84
C ALA A 305 -21.32 16.66 15.78
N GLN A 306 -20.45 15.78 15.31
CA GLN A 306 -19.31 15.22 16.04
C GLN A 306 -18.13 14.98 15.08
N LEU A 307 -16.97 14.63 15.60
CA LEU A 307 -15.83 14.19 14.78
C LEU A 307 -16.10 12.80 14.18
N PRO A 308 -15.60 12.50 12.97
CA PRO A 308 -15.97 11.29 12.20
C PRO A 308 -15.25 10.01 12.66
N GLY A 309 -15.20 9.72 13.98
CA GLY A 309 -14.46 8.61 14.57
C GLY A 309 -14.77 7.25 13.94
N VAL A 310 -15.93 6.64 14.27
CA VAL A 310 -16.30 5.33 13.70
C VAL A 310 -16.40 5.36 12.19
N GLY A 311 -16.77 6.49 11.59
CA GLY A 311 -16.83 6.66 10.14
C GLY A 311 -15.46 6.48 9.51
N SER A 312 -14.42 7.17 9.99
CA SER A 312 -13.05 7.07 9.50
C SER A 312 -12.47 5.66 9.68
N GLN A 313 -12.71 5.05 10.84
CA GLN A 313 -12.29 3.67 11.12
C GLN A 313 -12.90 2.68 10.11
N ARG A 314 -14.19 2.80 9.83
CA ARG A 314 -14.90 1.91 8.90
C ARG A 314 -14.60 2.20 7.43
N MET A 315 -14.31 3.45 7.07
CA MET A 315 -13.80 3.78 5.72
C MET A 315 -12.47 3.08 5.46
N MET A 316 -11.54 3.10 6.41
CA MET A 316 -10.30 2.35 6.29
C MET A 316 -10.52 0.83 6.22
N ALA A 317 -11.45 0.27 7.00
CA ALA A 317 -11.80 -1.16 6.92
C ALA A 317 -12.39 -1.53 5.56
N ALA A 318 -13.09 -0.59 4.91
CA ALA A 318 -13.60 -0.75 3.55
C ALA A 318 -12.51 -0.57 2.46
N GLY A 319 -11.28 -0.22 2.82
CA GLY A 319 -10.13 -0.11 1.93
C GLY A 319 -9.78 1.31 1.50
N PHE A 320 -10.47 2.34 1.95
CA PHE A 320 -10.04 3.72 1.73
C PHE A 320 -8.77 4.05 2.51
N GLY A 321 -7.95 4.95 1.98
CA GLY A 321 -6.87 5.57 2.72
C GLY A 321 -7.39 6.68 3.63
N PHE A 322 -6.76 6.85 4.78
CA PHE A 322 -7.03 7.93 5.71
C PHE A 322 -5.71 8.45 6.32
N GLY A 323 -5.65 9.73 6.58
CA GLY A 323 -4.64 10.41 7.37
C GLY A 323 -5.31 11.54 8.15
N GLY A 324 -4.93 11.73 9.39
CA GLY A 324 -5.45 12.81 10.23
C GLY A 324 -4.92 14.19 9.80
N GLU A 325 -5.52 15.25 10.29
CA GLU A 325 -4.94 16.61 10.30
C GLU A 325 -4.59 17.19 8.92
N GLY A 326 -5.31 16.78 7.89
CA GLY A 326 -5.03 17.21 6.52
C GLY A 326 -3.90 16.45 5.84
N ASP A 327 -3.30 15.43 6.48
CA ASP A 327 -2.18 14.66 5.95
C ASP A 327 -2.60 13.69 4.83
N TRP A 328 -2.74 14.25 3.65
CA TRP A 328 -3.05 13.53 2.43
C TRP A 328 -1.95 12.53 2.02
N LYS A 329 -0.69 12.76 2.44
CA LYS A 329 0.43 11.85 2.14
C LYS A 329 0.22 10.52 2.86
N THR A 330 -0.10 10.57 4.14
CA THR A 330 -0.43 9.39 4.93
C THR A 330 -1.73 8.73 4.43
N ALA A 331 -2.74 9.51 4.02
CA ALA A 331 -3.94 8.93 3.40
C ALA A 331 -3.62 8.13 2.13
N ALA A 332 -2.74 8.64 1.26
CA ALA A 332 -2.30 7.93 0.06
C ALA A 332 -1.48 6.68 0.41
N LEU A 333 -0.56 6.79 1.37
CA LEU A 333 0.28 5.67 1.85
C LEU A 333 -0.57 4.54 2.44
N VAL A 334 -1.50 4.85 3.35
CA VAL A 334 -2.42 3.86 3.94
C VAL A 334 -3.22 3.15 2.86
N ARG A 335 -3.69 3.85 1.82
CA ARG A 335 -4.35 3.21 0.67
C ARG A 335 -3.43 2.23 -0.04
N ALA A 336 -2.20 2.60 -0.36
CA ALA A 336 -1.23 1.73 -1.01
C ALA A 336 -0.95 0.47 -0.16
N MET A 337 -0.74 0.65 1.15
CA MET A 337 -0.50 -0.45 2.08
C MET A 337 -1.72 -1.39 2.18
N LYS A 338 -2.96 -0.87 2.14
CA LYS A 338 -4.18 -1.70 2.08
C LYS A 338 -4.27 -2.52 0.80
N VAL A 339 -3.82 -1.98 -0.33
CA VAL A 339 -3.76 -2.74 -1.59
C VAL A 339 -2.72 -3.86 -1.48
N MET A 340 -1.53 -3.57 -0.95
CA MET A 340 -0.49 -4.58 -0.72
C MET A 340 -0.96 -5.68 0.24
N ALA A 341 -1.61 -5.32 1.33
CA ALA A 341 -2.10 -6.22 2.37
C ALA A 341 -3.33 -7.05 1.95
N PHE A 342 -3.98 -6.73 0.84
CA PHE A 342 -5.26 -7.36 0.49
C PHE A 342 -5.18 -8.90 0.44
N GLY A 343 -6.03 -9.55 1.26
CA GLY A 343 -6.12 -11.01 1.36
C GLY A 343 -5.00 -11.67 2.18
N LEU A 344 -4.15 -10.88 2.84
CA LEU A 344 -3.20 -11.37 3.84
C LEU A 344 -3.82 -11.29 5.25
N GLU A 345 -3.33 -12.11 6.15
CA GLU A 345 -3.60 -12.00 7.58
C GLU A 345 -2.91 -10.77 8.17
N GLY A 346 -3.38 -10.30 9.32
CA GLY A 346 -3.03 -9.02 9.89
C GLY A 346 -3.83 -7.88 9.23
N GLY A 347 -3.52 -6.68 9.53
CA GLY A 347 -4.27 -5.53 9.06
C GLY A 347 -3.37 -4.36 8.72
N THR A 348 -3.99 -3.27 8.27
CA THR A 348 -3.32 -2.00 7.97
C THR A 348 -4.16 -0.85 8.46
N SER A 349 -3.54 0.13 9.11
CA SER A 349 -4.20 1.30 9.69
C SER A 349 -3.37 2.56 9.48
N PHE A 350 -4.03 3.70 9.50
CA PHE A 350 -3.43 4.94 9.98
C PHE A 350 -3.04 4.76 11.45
N MET A 351 -1.92 5.33 11.89
CA MET A 351 -1.40 5.24 13.25
C MET A 351 -0.60 6.49 13.58
N GLU A 352 -0.53 6.80 14.86
CA GLU A 352 0.36 7.81 15.42
C GLU A 352 1.16 7.20 16.57
N ASP A 353 2.46 7.50 16.65
CA ASP A 353 3.29 7.25 17.82
C ASP A 353 2.88 8.25 18.92
N TYR A 354 1.91 7.85 19.76
CA TYR A 354 1.20 8.83 20.59
C TYR A 354 1.92 9.17 21.90
N THR A 355 2.46 8.15 22.59
CA THR A 355 3.20 8.37 23.83
C THR A 355 4.17 7.23 24.12
N TYR A 356 5.14 7.50 25.00
CA TYR A 356 6.20 6.57 25.32
C TYR A 356 6.11 6.05 26.76
N HIS A 357 6.40 4.77 26.91
CA HIS A 357 6.73 4.16 28.17
C HIS A 357 8.23 4.04 28.26
N MET A 358 8.87 4.80 29.16
CA MET A 358 10.34 4.90 29.27
C MET A 358 10.88 4.17 30.51
N SER A 359 10.19 3.11 30.97
CA SER A 359 10.70 2.29 32.06
C SER A 359 12.01 1.62 31.69
N PRO A 360 13.03 1.62 32.58
CA PRO A 360 14.27 0.89 32.33
C PRO A 360 14.07 -0.62 32.17
N ASP A 361 12.98 -1.17 32.69
CA ASP A 361 12.65 -2.60 32.57
C ASP A 361 12.04 -2.98 31.21
N GLY A 362 11.67 -1.99 30.38
CA GLY A 362 11.12 -2.22 29.03
C GLY A 362 10.55 -0.94 28.44
N GLN A 363 11.20 -0.42 27.41
CA GLN A 363 10.77 0.78 26.70
C GLN A 363 9.78 0.43 25.60
N LEU A 364 8.64 1.12 25.54
CA LEU A 364 7.55 0.85 24.62
C LEU A 364 7.01 2.13 24.00
N VAL A 365 6.38 2.00 22.84
CA VAL A 365 5.54 3.02 22.23
C VAL A 365 4.09 2.61 22.37
N LEU A 366 3.24 3.50 22.85
CA LEU A 366 1.80 3.39 22.71
C LEU A 366 1.37 4.13 21.45
N GLY A 367 1.00 3.37 20.43
CA GLY A 367 0.43 3.88 19.20
C GLY A 367 -1.08 3.93 19.27
N SER A 368 -1.63 5.03 18.78
CA SER A 368 -3.07 5.29 18.74
C SER A 368 -3.35 6.44 17.77
N HIS A 369 -4.54 6.95 17.80
CA HIS A 369 -5.00 8.29 17.47
C HIS A 369 -6.27 8.58 18.27
N MET A 370 -6.74 9.81 18.27
CA MET A 370 -7.91 10.20 19.05
C MET A 370 -9.14 9.34 18.74
N LEU A 371 -9.35 8.94 17.47
CA LEU A 371 -10.55 8.24 17.01
C LEU A 371 -10.28 7.20 15.91
N GLU A 372 -9.25 7.34 15.08
CA GLU A 372 -9.27 6.88 13.69
C GLU A 372 -8.39 5.64 13.42
N ILE A 373 -8.20 4.76 14.37
CA ILE A 373 -7.46 3.49 14.14
C ILE A 373 -8.39 2.44 13.50
N CYS A 374 -7.93 1.83 12.42
CA CYS A 374 -8.70 0.90 11.60
C CYS A 374 -8.97 -0.44 12.33
N PRO A 375 -10.22 -0.92 12.40
CA PRO A 375 -10.54 -2.19 13.05
C PRO A 375 -10.00 -3.44 12.31
N SER A 376 -9.33 -3.29 11.16
CA SER A 376 -8.65 -4.43 10.52
C SER A 376 -7.45 -4.94 11.31
N ILE A 377 -6.93 -4.16 12.29
CA ILE A 377 -5.85 -4.57 13.20
C ILE A 377 -6.36 -4.96 14.59
N ALA A 378 -7.68 -5.12 14.77
CA ALA A 378 -8.26 -5.43 16.07
C ALA A 378 -7.98 -6.87 16.48
N ASP A 379 -7.62 -7.07 17.74
CA ASP A 379 -7.61 -8.37 18.40
C ASP A 379 -9.05 -8.76 18.79
N GLY A 380 -9.73 -9.47 17.89
CA GLY A 380 -11.10 -9.91 18.11
C GLY A 380 -12.16 -8.85 17.82
N LYS A 381 -13.30 -8.95 18.52
CA LYS A 381 -14.48 -8.11 18.29
C LYS A 381 -14.32 -6.74 18.93
N ALA A 382 -14.29 -5.67 18.13
CA ALA A 382 -14.22 -4.30 18.61
C ALA A 382 -15.48 -3.88 19.38
N SER A 383 -15.34 -2.94 20.32
CA SER A 383 -16.43 -2.31 21.06
C SER A 383 -16.72 -0.92 20.49
N LEU A 384 -17.98 -0.65 20.14
CA LEU A 384 -18.41 0.71 19.78
C LEU A 384 -18.78 1.44 21.07
N GLN A 385 -18.14 2.57 21.30
CA GLN A 385 -18.26 3.37 22.51
C GLN A 385 -18.45 4.85 22.15
N VAL A 386 -19.05 5.60 23.10
CA VAL A 386 -19.20 7.06 23.02
C VAL A 386 -18.58 7.67 24.27
N HIS A 387 -17.61 8.54 24.10
CA HIS A 387 -16.92 9.20 25.20
C HIS A 387 -16.67 10.67 24.89
N PRO A 388 -16.62 11.52 25.92
CA PRO A 388 -16.21 12.91 25.74
C PRO A 388 -14.86 13.03 25.04
N LEU A 389 -14.74 14.06 24.20
CA LEU A 389 -13.50 14.46 23.58
C LEU A 389 -13.37 15.97 23.70
N GLY A 390 -12.41 16.44 24.49
CA GLY A 390 -12.22 17.87 24.79
C GLY A 390 -11.67 18.70 23.61
N ILE A 391 -11.46 18.09 22.44
CA ILE A 391 -10.89 18.71 21.24
C ILE A 391 -12.00 18.91 20.20
N GLY A 392 -11.94 20.03 19.46
CA GLY A 392 -12.87 20.33 18.37
C GLY A 392 -14.22 20.89 18.76
N GLY A 393 -14.57 20.99 20.07
CA GLY A 393 -15.76 21.65 20.57
C GLY A 393 -17.09 21.08 20.07
N LYS A 394 -17.16 19.73 19.83
CA LYS A 394 -18.31 19.03 19.27
C LYS A 394 -18.95 18.07 20.28
N ALA A 395 -20.08 17.46 19.89
CA ALA A 395 -20.70 16.39 20.67
C ALA A 395 -19.77 15.16 20.78
N ASP A 396 -19.98 14.37 21.83
CA ASP A 396 -19.19 13.16 22.13
C ASP A 396 -19.22 12.19 20.95
N PRO A 397 -18.06 11.89 20.35
CA PRO A 397 -17.99 11.06 19.15
C PRO A 397 -18.09 9.57 19.48
N ALA A 398 -18.77 8.85 18.59
CA ALA A 398 -18.73 7.38 18.58
C ALA A 398 -17.44 6.88 17.92
N ARG A 399 -16.82 5.87 18.54
CA ARG A 399 -15.57 5.27 18.09
C ARG A 399 -15.52 3.77 18.39
N LEU A 400 -14.71 3.04 17.64
CA LEU A 400 -14.36 1.65 17.94
C LEU A 400 -13.15 1.62 18.85
N VAL A 401 -13.24 0.83 19.91
CA VAL A 401 -12.18 0.61 20.90
C VAL A 401 -11.77 -0.86 20.86
N PHE A 402 -10.47 -1.10 20.77
CA PHE A 402 -9.86 -2.43 20.71
C PHE A 402 -8.35 -2.35 20.94
N ASN A 403 -7.74 -3.48 21.26
CA ASN A 403 -6.29 -3.68 21.21
C ASN A 403 -5.87 -4.34 19.90
N THR A 404 -4.59 -4.24 19.57
CA THR A 404 -3.97 -4.94 18.44
C THR A 404 -3.29 -6.21 18.96
N PRO A 405 -3.38 -7.37 18.25
CA PRO A 405 -2.73 -8.59 18.67
C PRO A 405 -1.21 -8.48 18.62
N ALA A 406 -0.53 -9.20 19.52
CA ALA A 406 0.93 -9.29 19.51
C ALA A 406 1.45 -9.92 18.22
N GLY A 407 2.61 -9.48 17.75
CA GLY A 407 3.24 -9.98 16.53
C GLY A 407 4.13 -8.96 15.84
N ALA A 408 4.82 -9.39 14.79
CA ALA A 408 5.63 -8.49 13.98
C ALA A 408 4.75 -7.45 13.26
N GLY A 409 5.26 -6.23 13.17
CA GLY A 409 4.61 -5.13 12.47
C GLY A 409 5.63 -4.15 11.92
N LEU A 410 5.14 -3.16 11.22
CA LEU A 410 5.95 -2.04 10.74
C LEU A 410 5.16 -0.74 10.72
N ASN A 411 5.87 0.36 10.95
CA ASN A 411 5.42 1.72 10.73
C ASN A 411 6.11 2.29 9.49
N VAL A 412 5.34 2.94 8.63
CA VAL A 412 5.87 3.61 7.42
C VAL A 412 5.36 5.04 7.37
N SER A 413 6.25 5.99 7.10
CA SER A 413 5.90 7.40 6.86
C SER A 413 6.31 7.82 5.45
N LEU A 414 5.45 8.57 4.77
CA LEU A 414 5.74 9.22 3.48
C LEU A 414 6.00 10.70 3.72
N ILE A 415 7.24 11.12 3.56
CA ILE A 415 7.73 12.44 3.90
C ILE A 415 8.01 13.24 2.63
N ASP A 416 7.56 14.49 2.57
CA ASP A 416 7.96 15.47 1.57
C ASP A 416 9.12 16.32 2.13
N LEU A 417 10.28 16.20 1.50
CA LEU A 417 11.49 16.96 1.85
C LEU A 417 11.67 18.20 0.96
N GLY A 418 10.64 18.60 0.20
CA GLY A 418 10.67 19.72 -0.73
C GLY A 418 11.38 19.42 -2.05
N ASN A 419 12.51 18.75 -2.01
CA ASN A 419 13.27 18.36 -3.21
C ASN A 419 13.09 16.88 -3.61
N ARG A 420 12.53 16.06 -2.74
CA ARG A 420 12.26 14.62 -2.95
C ARG A 420 11.26 14.09 -1.94
N PHE A 421 10.69 12.94 -2.24
CA PHE A 421 9.92 12.17 -1.27
C PHE A 421 10.77 11.06 -0.67
N ARG A 422 10.53 10.78 0.61
CA ARG A 422 11.15 9.69 1.36
C ARG A 422 10.09 8.78 1.96
N LEU A 423 10.24 7.47 1.81
CA LEU A 423 9.63 6.50 2.70
C LEU A 423 10.59 6.22 3.84
N LEU A 424 10.09 6.29 5.06
CA LEU A 424 10.79 5.88 6.27
C LEU A 424 10.04 4.73 6.90
N LEU A 425 10.72 3.63 7.15
CA LEU A 425 10.16 2.40 7.71
C LEU A 425 10.86 2.06 9.01
N ASN A 426 10.09 1.72 10.06
CA ASN A 426 10.60 1.05 11.25
C ASN A 426 9.91 -0.29 11.46
N GLN A 427 10.68 -1.36 11.59
CA GLN A 427 10.19 -2.66 12.03
C GLN A 427 9.93 -2.62 13.53
N VAL A 428 8.79 -3.16 13.95
CA VAL A 428 8.36 -3.16 15.35
C VAL A 428 7.81 -4.53 15.76
N ASP A 429 7.85 -4.82 17.05
CA ASP A 429 7.21 -5.99 17.64
C ASP A 429 6.06 -5.54 18.53
N VAL A 430 4.82 -5.77 18.06
CA VAL A 430 3.62 -5.48 18.84
C VAL A 430 3.55 -6.44 20.02
N VAL A 431 3.29 -5.91 21.20
CA VAL A 431 3.17 -6.63 22.46
C VAL A 431 1.81 -6.36 23.11
N ALA A 432 1.35 -7.28 23.93
CA ALA A 432 0.18 -7.02 24.77
C ALA A 432 0.52 -5.93 25.79
N PRO A 433 -0.38 -4.94 26.04
CA PRO A 433 -0.16 -3.99 27.13
C PRO A 433 -0.09 -4.73 28.46
N GLU A 434 0.85 -4.33 29.32
CA GLU A 434 1.06 -4.94 30.63
C GLU A 434 -0.20 -4.88 31.52
N HIS A 435 -0.94 -3.77 31.41
CA HIS A 435 -2.17 -3.55 32.14
C HIS A 435 -3.27 -3.01 31.22
N ALA A 436 -4.52 -3.34 31.57
CA ALA A 436 -5.67 -2.72 30.91
C ALA A 436 -5.67 -1.19 31.13
N MET A 437 -6.10 -0.44 30.12
CA MET A 437 -6.16 1.02 30.12
C MET A 437 -7.63 1.52 30.11
N PRO A 438 -8.42 1.26 31.16
CA PRO A 438 -9.88 1.49 31.14
C PRO A 438 -10.29 2.96 31.01
N LYS A 439 -9.37 3.88 31.28
CA LYS A 439 -9.59 5.33 31.15
C LYS A 439 -9.13 5.89 29.79
N LEU A 440 -8.58 5.05 28.90
CA LEU A 440 -8.15 5.43 27.57
C LEU A 440 -9.07 4.76 26.53
N PRO A 441 -10.23 5.35 26.19
CA PRO A 441 -11.23 4.73 25.33
C PRO A 441 -10.92 4.96 23.85
N VAL A 442 -9.76 4.48 23.39
CA VAL A 442 -9.31 4.54 22.00
C VAL A 442 -8.80 3.18 21.55
N ALA A 443 -8.81 2.93 20.26
CA ALA A 443 -8.14 1.80 19.68
C ALA A 443 -6.62 2.01 19.69
N GLN A 444 -5.85 0.97 19.99
CA GLN A 444 -4.43 1.11 20.28
C GLN A 444 -3.60 -0.12 19.90
N ALA A 445 -2.31 0.11 19.67
CA ALA A 445 -1.26 -0.88 19.58
C ALA A 445 -0.10 -0.48 20.49
N VAL A 446 0.50 -1.44 21.18
CA VAL A 446 1.73 -1.21 21.97
C VAL A 446 2.84 -1.99 21.34
N TRP A 447 4.00 -1.39 21.14
CA TRP A 447 5.12 -2.09 20.49
C TRP A 447 6.49 -1.74 21.06
N GLN A 448 7.41 -2.67 20.85
CA GLN A 448 8.85 -2.48 20.98
C GLN A 448 9.42 -2.08 19.62
N CYS A 449 10.28 -1.07 19.59
CA CYS A 449 10.99 -0.66 18.39
C CYS A 449 12.21 -1.55 18.12
N ARG A 450 12.52 -1.79 16.86
CA ARG A 450 13.82 -2.36 16.45
C ARG A 450 14.73 -1.26 15.94
N PRO A 451 16.04 -1.30 16.24
CA PRO A 451 16.78 -2.30 17.01
C PRO A 451 16.50 -2.24 18.51
N ASN A 452 16.21 -1.07 19.02
CA ASN A 452 15.81 -0.71 20.37
C ASN A 452 15.09 0.65 20.33
N PHE A 453 14.50 1.06 21.42
CA PHE A 453 13.71 2.28 21.52
C PHE A 453 14.54 3.55 21.20
N GLU A 454 15.73 3.67 21.81
CA GLU A 454 16.57 4.88 21.72
C GLU A 454 17.08 5.10 20.29
N ASP A 455 17.69 4.08 19.69
CA ASP A 455 18.22 4.16 18.34
C ASP A 455 17.12 4.34 17.30
N ALA A 456 15.98 3.66 17.45
CA ALA A 456 14.86 3.80 16.54
C ALA A 456 14.27 5.21 16.56
N CYS A 457 14.00 5.77 17.74
CA CYS A 457 13.50 7.12 17.89
C CYS A 457 14.50 8.15 17.35
N ALA A 458 15.80 7.98 17.65
CA ALA A 458 16.85 8.86 17.14
C ALA A 458 16.91 8.82 15.60
N CYS A 459 16.91 7.63 14.99
CA CYS A 459 16.91 7.47 13.55
C CYS A 459 15.65 8.06 12.90
N TRP A 460 14.47 7.86 13.50
CA TRP A 460 13.21 8.41 13.03
C TRP A 460 13.24 9.94 12.97
N ILE A 461 13.73 10.57 14.04
CA ILE A 461 13.86 12.03 14.13
C ILE A 461 14.91 12.55 13.13
N HIS A 462 16.07 11.89 13.01
CA HIS A 462 17.10 12.29 12.03
C HIS A 462 16.63 12.18 10.59
N ALA A 463 15.74 11.23 10.29
CA ALA A 463 15.16 11.07 8.97
C ALA A 463 14.03 12.09 8.66
N GLY A 464 13.60 12.88 9.63
CA GLY A 464 12.45 13.78 9.51
C GLY A 464 11.12 13.02 9.51
N GLY A 465 11.05 11.88 10.22
CA GLY A 465 9.86 11.05 10.30
C GLY A 465 8.68 11.79 10.90
N ALA A 466 7.49 11.62 10.30
CA ALA A 466 6.26 12.18 10.82
C ALA A 466 5.76 11.39 12.04
N HIS A 467 4.90 12.02 12.86
CA HIS A 467 4.14 11.33 13.89
C HIS A 467 3.03 10.45 13.27
N HIS A 468 2.55 10.81 12.06
CA HIS A 468 1.61 10.00 11.29
C HIS A 468 2.29 8.89 10.50
N THR A 469 1.76 7.68 10.59
CA THR A 469 2.26 6.50 9.90
C THR A 469 1.14 5.66 9.28
N GLY A 470 1.50 4.86 8.29
CA GLY A 470 0.78 3.65 7.94
C GLY A 470 1.35 2.49 8.75
N PHE A 471 0.58 1.96 9.67
CA PHE A 471 0.93 0.78 10.46
C PHE A 471 0.40 -0.50 9.80
N SER A 472 1.17 -1.59 9.82
CA SER A 472 0.69 -2.88 9.31
C SER A 472 1.37 -4.07 9.97
N GLN A 473 0.59 -5.14 10.18
CA GLN A 473 1.06 -6.49 10.50
C GLN A 473 0.94 -7.45 9.29
N ALA A 474 0.53 -6.94 8.13
CA ALA A 474 0.34 -7.71 6.90
C ALA A 474 1.35 -7.35 5.80
N VAL A 475 1.75 -6.08 5.72
CA VAL A 475 2.74 -5.60 4.75
C VAL A 475 4.14 -5.93 5.26
N THR A 476 5.01 -6.41 4.37
CA THR A 476 6.40 -6.73 4.70
C THR A 476 7.36 -5.62 4.29
N THR A 477 8.55 -5.60 4.89
CA THR A 477 9.63 -4.70 4.48
C THR A 477 9.93 -4.84 2.99
N GLU A 478 10.00 -6.08 2.47
CA GLU A 478 10.25 -6.34 1.05
C GLU A 478 9.20 -5.71 0.13
N MET A 479 7.92 -5.71 0.52
CA MET A 479 6.87 -5.02 -0.25
C MET A 479 7.08 -3.51 -0.32
N ILE A 480 7.54 -2.89 0.78
CA ILE A 480 7.84 -1.46 0.83
C ILE A 480 9.11 -1.13 0.02
N GLU A 481 10.15 -1.98 0.09
CA GLU A 481 11.35 -1.85 -0.75
C GLU A 481 11.01 -1.90 -2.24
N ASP A 482 10.18 -2.87 -2.63
CA ASP A 482 9.71 -2.99 -4.01
C ASP A 482 8.88 -1.77 -4.44
N PHE A 483 8.00 -1.29 -3.56
CA PHE A 483 7.18 -0.11 -3.82
C PHE A 483 8.02 1.16 -3.98
N ALA A 484 8.99 1.38 -3.09
CA ALA A 484 9.91 2.51 -3.18
C ALA A 484 10.76 2.46 -4.45
N SER A 485 11.25 1.26 -4.82
CA SER A 485 11.98 1.02 -6.07
C SER A 485 11.13 1.30 -7.33
N ILE A 486 9.87 0.85 -7.33
CA ILE A 486 8.91 1.12 -8.41
C ILE A 486 8.61 2.61 -8.52
N ALA A 487 8.38 3.27 -7.40
CA ALA A 487 8.12 4.71 -7.33
C ALA A 487 9.38 5.55 -7.58
N ASP A 488 10.56 4.95 -7.56
CA ASP A 488 11.86 5.63 -7.69
C ASP A 488 11.98 6.80 -6.68
N ILE A 489 11.76 6.47 -5.40
CA ILE A 489 11.89 7.40 -4.26
C ILE A 489 12.87 6.88 -3.23
N GLU A 490 13.33 7.78 -2.37
CA GLU A 490 14.21 7.44 -1.27
C GLU A 490 13.50 6.50 -0.28
N LEU A 491 14.20 5.47 0.17
CA LEU A 491 13.77 4.60 1.27
C LEU A 491 14.84 4.57 2.34
N ALA A 492 14.43 4.81 3.59
CA ALA A 492 15.25 4.63 4.78
C ALA A 492 14.57 3.58 5.69
N ILE A 493 15.34 2.59 6.11
CA ILE A 493 14.83 1.45 6.90
C ILE A 493 15.52 1.45 8.26
N ILE A 494 14.70 1.33 9.31
CA ILE A 494 15.12 1.12 10.69
C ILE A 494 14.72 -0.30 11.08
N ASP A 495 15.69 -1.16 11.28
CA ASP A 495 15.53 -2.59 11.56
C ASP A 495 16.46 -3.06 12.68
N ALA A 496 16.51 -4.36 12.93
CA ALA A 496 17.34 -4.95 13.98
C ALA A 496 18.87 -4.73 13.81
N LYS A 497 19.33 -4.30 12.63
CA LYS A 497 20.76 -4.05 12.32
C LYS A 497 21.11 -2.58 12.30
N THR A 498 20.15 -1.69 12.43
CA THR A 498 20.34 -0.25 12.32
C THR A 498 21.12 0.28 13.52
N ASN A 499 22.11 1.16 13.25
CA ASN A 499 22.73 2.02 14.26
C ASN A 499 22.69 3.46 13.80
N VAL A 500 22.63 4.39 14.72
CA VAL A 500 22.39 5.82 14.43
C VAL A 500 23.47 6.42 13.53
N ARG A 501 24.74 6.07 13.73
CA ARG A 501 25.86 6.64 12.95
C ARG A 501 25.78 6.26 11.48
N ASP A 502 25.63 4.97 11.19
CA ASP A 502 25.56 4.46 9.82
C ASP A 502 24.27 4.91 9.14
N PHE A 503 23.19 5.01 9.90
CA PHE A 503 21.92 5.53 9.40
C PHE A 503 22.04 7.00 8.97
N GLN A 504 22.64 7.86 9.80
CA GLN A 504 22.90 9.25 9.42
C GLN A 504 23.80 9.36 8.17
N GLN A 505 24.81 8.48 8.05
CA GLN A 505 25.65 8.45 6.85
C GLN A 505 24.86 8.02 5.62
N THR A 506 23.95 7.06 5.78
CA THR A 506 23.02 6.62 4.71
C THR A 506 22.13 7.77 4.26
N LEU A 507 21.56 8.55 5.19
CA LEU A 507 20.73 9.72 4.86
C LEU A 507 21.51 10.75 4.03
N ARG A 508 22.77 11.04 4.40
CA ARG A 508 23.64 11.96 3.63
C ARG A 508 23.97 11.43 2.24
N ASN A 509 24.26 10.14 2.13
CA ASN A 509 24.52 9.50 0.84
C ASN A 509 23.28 9.55 -0.07
N ASN A 510 22.09 9.28 0.49
CA ASN A 510 20.82 9.35 -0.23
C ASN A 510 20.54 10.77 -0.72
N GLU A 511 20.81 11.79 0.08
CA GLU A 511 20.64 13.18 -0.34
C GLU A 511 21.49 13.49 -1.58
N VAL A 512 22.77 13.12 -1.56
CA VAL A 512 23.67 13.29 -2.71
C VAL A 512 23.18 12.50 -3.91
N TYR A 513 22.79 11.23 -3.72
CA TYR A 513 22.27 10.37 -4.79
C TYR A 513 21.04 10.99 -5.47
N HIS A 514 20.04 11.41 -4.70
CA HIS A 514 18.82 11.99 -5.24
C HIS A 514 19.03 13.38 -5.86
N ALA A 515 19.98 14.16 -5.35
CA ALA A 515 20.36 15.44 -5.96
C ALA A 515 21.03 15.25 -7.33
N ILE A 516 21.94 14.27 -7.45
CA ILE A 516 22.65 13.97 -8.71
C ILE A 516 21.69 13.38 -9.76
N ASN A 517 20.79 12.47 -9.36
CA ASN A 517 19.86 11.83 -10.29
C ASN A 517 18.94 12.82 -11.02
N LYS A 518 18.63 13.97 -10.45
CA LYS A 518 17.86 15.03 -11.13
C LYS A 518 18.59 15.59 -12.36
N GLY A 519 19.90 15.55 -12.40
CA GLY A 519 20.71 16.03 -13.53
C GLY A 519 20.96 14.99 -14.63
N TRP A 520 20.63 13.71 -14.42
CA TRP A 520 20.93 12.60 -15.32
C TRP A 520 19.69 11.86 -15.84
N ALA A 521 18.48 12.39 -15.58
CA ALA A 521 17.25 11.84 -16.17
C ALA A 521 17.28 12.02 -17.69
N ILE A 522 17.41 10.90 -18.43
CA ILE A 522 17.37 10.84 -19.90
C ILE A 522 15.92 10.67 -20.35
#